data_20ca568b2ce30a5259f184a0f4f92509
#
_entry.id   20ca568b2ce30a5259f184a0f4f92509
#
_cell.length_a   1.000
_cell.length_b   1.000
_cell.length_c   1.000
_cell.angle_alpha   90.00
_cell.angle_beta   90.00
_cell.angle_gamma   90.00
#
_symmetry.space_group_name_H-M   'P 1'
#
loop_
_entity.id
_entity.type
_entity.pdbx_description
1 polymer ?
#
loop_
_entity_poly.entity_id
_entity_poly.type
_entity_poly.pdbx_seq_one_letter_code
_entity_poly.pdbx_strand_id
1 'polypeptide(L)'
;VDEIKTTACPAADITPDFAPEHWAQAIVYAAIYAAQHELEEMRVQLTYFQVDEELILRFERHYTAQQLQEEVEALLAEYAPWARRAVEWKKARNSDLQAMQFPFPAYRPGQRAMAGEVYKVCRDGGRLLCQAPTGIGKSMSVLFPALKSMGNESVGPIFYLTARGTTRTAAENALAILRDTEPELHLRSVTLTAKDKICLCETRECTPEAC
;
A
#
# COMPACT_ATOMS: atom_id res chain seq x y z
N VAL A 1 -8.63 -13.59 -24.82
CA VAL A 1 -8.23 -13.54 -23.40
C VAL A 1 -9.33 -14.16 -22.56
N ASP A 2 -8.99 -14.99 -21.59
CA ASP A 2 -9.92 -15.57 -20.61
C ASP A 2 -9.43 -15.21 -19.20
N GLU A 3 -10.21 -14.45 -18.46
CA GLU A 3 -9.95 -14.12 -17.06
C GLU A 3 -10.75 -15.07 -16.19
N ILE A 4 -10.03 -15.86 -15.38
CA ILE A 4 -10.64 -16.93 -14.56
C ILE A 4 -10.68 -16.50 -13.09
N LYS A 5 -11.86 -16.59 -12.49
CA LYS A 5 -12.12 -16.27 -11.08
C LYS A 5 -12.80 -17.44 -10.37
N THR A 6 -12.47 -17.62 -9.10
CA THR A 6 -13.19 -18.53 -8.21
C THR A 6 -14.04 -17.73 -7.23
N THR A 7 -15.23 -18.22 -6.91
CA THR A 7 -16.14 -17.54 -5.99
C THR A 7 -17.01 -18.56 -5.25
N ALA A 8 -17.41 -18.21 -4.01
CA ALA A 8 -18.44 -18.93 -3.24
C ALA A 8 -19.83 -18.27 -3.38
N CYS A 9 -19.96 -17.20 -4.19
CA CYS A 9 -21.27 -16.60 -4.45
C CYS A 9 -22.17 -17.62 -5.19
N PRO A 10 -23.47 -17.74 -4.82
CA PRO A 10 -24.40 -18.64 -5.50
C PRO A 10 -24.40 -18.41 -7.02
N ALA A 11 -24.42 -19.49 -7.80
CA ALA A 11 -24.32 -19.38 -9.26
C ALA A 11 -25.46 -18.53 -9.87
N ALA A 12 -26.64 -18.51 -9.26
CA ALA A 12 -27.78 -17.71 -9.68
C ALA A 12 -27.54 -16.18 -9.60
N ASP A 13 -26.62 -15.74 -8.73
CA ASP A 13 -26.29 -14.33 -8.52
C ASP A 13 -25.11 -13.87 -9.40
N ILE A 14 -24.44 -14.80 -10.08
CA ILE A 14 -23.33 -14.50 -10.96
C ILE A 14 -23.86 -14.15 -12.36
N THR A 15 -23.95 -12.86 -12.63
CA THR A 15 -24.40 -12.30 -13.91
C THR A 15 -23.21 -11.77 -14.73
N PRO A 16 -23.42 -11.42 -16.02
CA PRO A 16 -22.36 -10.75 -16.80
C PRO A 16 -21.81 -9.47 -16.15
N ASP A 17 -22.61 -8.78 -15.32
CA ASP A 17 -22.24 -7.55 -14.64
C ASP A 17 -21.99 -7.74 -13.13
N PHE A 18 -21.77 -8.98 -12.71
CA PHE A 18 -21.52 -9.37 -11.31
C PHE A 18 -20.35 -8.59 -10.67
N ALA A 19 -19.25 -8.42 -11.41
CA ALA A 19 -18.05 -7.74 -10.93
C ALA A 19 -17.41 -6.95 -12.10
N PRO A 20 -17.74 -5.66 -12.24
CA PRO A 20 -17.20 -4.80 -13.32
C PRO A 20 -15.67 -4.74 -13.34
N GLU A 21 -15.02 -4.84 -12.16
CA GLU A 21 -13.57 -4.83 -12.02
C GLU A 21 -12.91 -6.07 -12.69
N HIS A 22 -13.59 -7.19 -12.78
CA HIS A 22 -13.07 -8.36 -13.47
C HIS A 22 -13.06 -8.14 -15.00
N TRP A 23 -14.07 -7.45 -15.53
CA TRP A 23 -14.08 -7.03 -16.93
C TRP A 23 -12.99 -6.00 -17.21
N ALA A 24 -12.82 -5.02 -16.34
CA ALA A 24 -11.76 -4.01 -16.47
C ALA A 24 -10.38 -4.68 -16.54
N GLN A 25 -10.11 -5.67 -15.69
CA GLN A 25 -8.87 -6.44 -15.71
C GLN A 25 -8.70 -7.20 -17.03
N ALA A 26 -9.72 -7.93 -17.48
CA ALA A 26 -9.70 -8.71 -18.72
C ALA A 26 -9.49 -7.81 -19.96
N ILE A 27 -10.15 -6.65 -20.00
CA ILE A 27 -10.03 -5.66 -21.07
C ILE A 27 -8.62 -5.09 -21.14
N VAL A 28 -8.01 -4.74 -20.00
CA VAL A 28 -6.61 -4.25 -19.97
C VAL A 28 -5.66 -5.30 -20.51
N TYR A 29 -5.81 -6.58 -20.13
CA TYR A 29 -4.97 -7.66 -20.67
C TYR A 29 -5.21 -7.87 -22.15
N ALA A 30 -6.47 -7.81 -22.60
CA ALA A 30 -6.81 -7.95 -24.02
C ALA A 30 -6.23 -6.81 -24.85
N ALA A 31 -6.30 -5.57 -24.37
CA ALA A 31 -5.72 -4.41 -25.04
C ALA A 31 -4.20 -4.53 -25.20
N ILE A 32 -3.50 -4.92 -24.11
CA ILE A 32 -2.06 -5.13 -24.15
C ILE A 32 -1.71 -6.24 -25.15
N TYR A 33 -2.43 -7.35 -25.10
CA TYR A 33 -2.18 -8.50 -26.00
C TYR A 33 -2.46 -8.15 -27.47
N ALA A 34 -3.58 -7.46 -27.74
CA ALA A 34 -3.92 -7.01 -29.09
C ALA A 34 -2.84 -6.07 -29.65
N ALA A 35 -2.37 -5.13 -28.85
CA ALA A 35 -1.30 -4.19 -29.26
C ALA A 35 0.04 -4.91 -29.52
N GLN A 36 0.41 -5.90 -28.69
CA GLN A 36 1.65 -6.67 -28.87
C GLN A 36 1.64 -7.59 -30.10
N HIS A 37 0.47 -8.05 -30.52
CA HIS A 37 0.31 -9.00 -31.61
C HIS A 37 -0.36 -8.39 -32.86
N GLU A 38 -0.56 -7.07 -32.87
CA GLU A 38 -1.16 -6.33 -33.99
C GLU A 38 -2.52 -6.91 -34.44
N LEU A 39 -3.35 -7.30 -33.44
CA LEU A 39 -4.67 -7.87 -33.67
C LEU A 39 -5.72 -6.78 -33.85
N GLU A 40 -6.59 -6.91 -34.84
CA GLU A 40 -7.69 -5.96 -35.09
C GLU A 40 -8.91 -6.20 -34.21
N GLU A 41 -9.14 -7.46 -33.80
CA GLU A 41 -10.28 -7.90 -33.00
C GLU A 41 -9.85 -8.89 -31.93
N MET A 42 -10.57 -8.87 -30.80
CA MET A 42 -10.34 -9.77 -29.67
C MET A 42 -11.64 -10.27 -29.06
N ARG A 43 -11.66 -11.55 -28.71
CA ARG A 43 -12.65 -12.12 -27.80
C ARG A 43 -12.12 -12.08 -26.37
N VAL A 44 -12.89 -11.48 -25.47
CA VAL A 44 -12.62 -11.40 -24.04
C VAL A 44 -13.66 -12.22 -23.30
N GLN A 45 -13.22 -13.12 -22.45
CA GLN A 45 -14.07 -14.02 -21.69
C GLN A 45 -13.81 -13.86 -20.19
N LEU A 46 -14.86 -13.86 -19.40
CA LEU A 46 -14.80 -14.11 -17.96
C LEU A 46 -15.30 -15.53 -17.68
N THR A 47 -14.50 -16.28 -16.96
CA THR A 47 -14.86 -17.62 -16.49
C THR A 47 -14.90 -17.61 -14.97
N TYR A 48 -16.07 -17.88 -14.40
CA TYR A 48 -16.24 -18.07 -12.96
C TYR A 48 -16.34 -19.55 -12.63
N PHE A 49 -15.53 -19.99 -11.67
CA PHE A 49 -15.70 -21.30 -11.04
C PHE A 49 -16.34 -21.07 -9.67
N GLN A 50 -17.59 -21.51 -9.55
CA GLN A 50 -18.31 -21.51 -8.28
C GLN A 50 -17.92 -22.75 -7.48
N VAL A 51 -17.31 -22.55 -6.30
CA VAL A 51 -16.61 -23.61 -5.58
C VAL A 51 -17.52 -24.59 -4.84
N ASP A 52 -18.70 -24.15 -4.37
CA ASP A 52 -19.62 -24.98 -3.59
C ASP A 52 -20.51 -25.85 -4.48
N GLU A 53 -20.90 -25.34 -5.65
CA GLU A 53 -21.75 -26.01 -6.62
C GLU A 53 -20.94 -26.71 -7.75
N GLU A 54 -19.63 -26.50 -7.78
CA GLU A 54 -18.69 -26.97 -8.81
C GLU A 54 -19.11 -26.57 -10.23
N LEU A 55 -19.70 -25.37 -10.38
CA LEU A 55 -20.22 -24.91 -11.67
C LEU A 55 -19.24 -23.94 -12.34
N ILE A 56 -19.22 -23.98 -13.67
CA ILE A 56 -18.46 -23.08 -14.51
C ILE A 56 -19.41 -22.20 -15.31
N LEU A 57 -19.30 -20.89 -15.08
CA LEU A 57 -20.08 -19.87 -15.79
C LEU A 57 -19.12 -19.08 -16.68
N ARG A 58 -19.52 -18.86 -17.96
CA ARG A 58 -18.70 -18.11 -18.92
C ARG A 58 -19.50 -17.02 -19.55
N PHE A 59 -18.89 -15.83 -19.61
CA PHE A 59 -19.44 -14.64 -20.27
C PHE A 59 -18.42 -14.13 -21.27
N GLU A 60 -18.85 -13.85 -22.49
CA GLU A 60 -17.99 -13.43 -23.58
C GLU A 60 -18.42 -12.05 -24.10
N ARG A 61 -17.43 -11.24 -24.45
CA ARG A 61 -17.59 -9.98 -25.18
C ARG A 61 -16.59 -9.92 -26.33
N HIS A 62 -16.98 -9.27 -27.42
CA HIS A 62 -16.12 -9.07 -28.58
C HIS A 62 -15.79 -7.60 -28.68
N TYR A 63 -14.52 -7.30 -28.95
CA TYR A 63 -14.00 -5.95 -29.05
C TYR A 63 -13.11 -5.82 -30.29
N THR A 64 -13.17 -4.68 -30.96
CA THR A 64 -12.09 -4.25 -31.84
C THR A 64 -10.92 -3.71 -31.02
N ALA A 65 -9.72 -3.65 -31.61
CA ALA A 65 -8.55 -3.04 -30.96
C ALA A 65 -8.82 -1.60 -30.53
N GLN A 66 -9.54 -0.84 -31.36
CA GLN A 66 -9.95 0.53 -31.03
C GLN A 66 -10.86 0.58 -29.81
N GLN A 67 -11.87 -0.27 -29.73
CA GLN A 67 -12.77 -0.33 -28.57
C GLN A 67 -12.03 -0.70 -27.29
N LEU A 68 -11.08 -1.64 -27.35
CA LEU A 68 -10.23 -1.99 -26.21
C LEU A 68 -9.40 -0.80 -25.75
N GLN A 69 -8.85 -0.03 -26.68
CA GLN A 69 -8.08 1.17 -26.36
C GLN A 69 -8.96 2.24 -25.71
N GLU A 70 -10.15 2.49 -26.26
CA GLU A 70 -11.11 3.47 -25.69
C GLU A 70 -11.53 3.10 -24.26
N GLU A 71 -11.79 1.82 -23.99
CA GLU A 71 -12.11 1.32 -22.63
C GLU A 71 -10.94 1.51 -21.67
N VAL A 72 -9.72 1.18 -22.10
CA VAL A 72 -8.53 1.38 -21.26
C VAL A 72 -8.27 2.87 -21.02
N GLU A 73 -8.46 3.72 -22.01
CA GLU A 73 -8.31 5.17 -21.85
C GLU A 73 -9.37 5.73 -20.86
N ALA A 74 -10.59 5.24 -20.90
CA ALA A 74 -11.62 5.60 -19.93
C ALA A 74 -11.22 5.19 -18.49
N LEU A 75 -10.75 3.97 -18.30
CA LEU A 75 -10.26 3.49 -17.00
C LEU A 75 -9.05 4.31 -16.51
N LEU A 76 -8.13 4.64 -17.40
CA LEU A 76 -6.98 5.49 -17.07
C LEU A 76 -7.40 6.93 -16.74
N ALA A 77 -8.41 7.47 -17.39
CA ALA A 77 -8.93 8.81 -17.10
C ALA A 77 -9.51 8.89 -15.69
N GLU A 78 -10.19 7.85 -15.23
CA GLU A 78 -10.70 7.76 -13.84
C GLU A 78 -9.55 7.65 -12.82
N TYR A 79 -8.51 6.89 -13.14
CA TYR A 79 -7.37 6.69 -12.25
C TYR A 79 -6.39 7.88 -12.22
N ALA A 80 -6.25 8.60 -13.33
CA ALA A 80 -5.25 9.65 -13.49
C ALA A 80 -5.27 10.74 -12.40
N PRO A 81 -6.42 11.23 -11.89
CA PRO A 81 -6.46 12.20 -10.80
C PRO A 81 -5.83 11.66 -9.51
N TRP A 82 -6.04 10.37 -9.21
CA TRP A 82 -5.44 9.71 -8.05
C TRP A 82 -3.94 9.56 -8.20
N ALA A 83 -3.48 9.12 -9.38
CA ALA A 83 -2.07 8.98 -9.69
C ALA A 83 -1.33 10.31 -9.57
N ARG A 84 -1.90 11.40 -10.12
CA ARG A 84 -1.33 12.75 -10.02
C ARG A 84 -1.20 13.19 -8.56
N ARG A 85 -2.27 13.07 -7.76
CA ARG A 85 -2.26 13.39 -6.33
C ARG A 85 -1.21 12.56 -5.56
N ALA A 86 -1.08 11.28 -5.89
CA ALA A 86 -0.08 10.42 -5.26
C ALA A 86 1.36 10.88 -5.57
N VAL A 87 1.62 11.26 -6.83
CA VAL A 87 2.92 11.79 -7.26
C VAL A 87 3.22 13.14 -6.60
N GLU A 88 2.27 14.06 -6.61
CA GLU A 88 2.41 15.38 -5.98
C GLU A 88 2.65 15.24 -4.48
N TRP A 89 1.85 14.40 -3.80
CA TRP A 89 2.03 14.13 -2.39
C TRP A 89 3.40 13.49 -2.09
N LYS A 90 3.86 12.55 -2.93
CA LYS A 90 5.19 11.95 -2.79
C LYS A 90 6.30 12.99 -2.93
N LYS A 91 6.19 13.91 -3.88
CA LYS A 91 7.15 15.01 -4.06
C LYS A 91 7.19 15.93 -2.84
N ALA A 92 6.04 16.39 -2.36
CA ALA A 92 5.93 17.23 -1.17
C ALA A 92 6.53 16.52 0.05
N ARG A 93 6.11 15.27 0.31
CA ARG A 93 6.68 14.43 1.37
C ARG A 93 8.21 14.33 1.29
N ASN A 94 8.75 14.04 0.12
CA ASN A 94 10.19 13.88 -0.03
C ASN A 94 10.93 15.19 0.26
N SER A 95 10.41 16.31 -0.22
CA SER A 95 10.96 17.64 0.07
C SER A 95 11.00 17.92 1.57
N ASP A 96 9.88 17.70 2.26
CA ASP A 96 9.78 17.94 3.70
C ASP A 96 10.71 17.02 4.50
N LEU A 97 10.73 15.73 4.16
CA LEU A 97 11.62 14.78 4.83
C LEU A 97 13.11 15.09 4.60
N GLN A 98 13.47 15.63 3.44
CA GLN A 98 14.83 16.10 3.18
C GLN A 98 15.15 17.36 3.99
N ALA A 99 14.22 18.28 4.13
CA ALA A 99 14.39 19.51 4.90
C ALA A 99 14.32 19.29 6.42
N MET A 100 13.55 18.29 6.87
CA MET A 100 13.25 17.99 8.28
C MET A 100 14.51 18.01 9.15
N GLN A 101 14.46 18.76 10.27
CA GLN A 101 15.56 18.86 11.22
C GLN A 101 15.39 17.88 12.39
N PHE A 102 16.48 17.58 13.08
CA PHE A 102 16.41 16.79 14.31
C PHE A 102 15.61 17.57 15.38
N PRO A 103 14.57 16.98 15.98
CA PRO A 103 13.58 17.73 16.76
C PRO A 103 14.04 18.17 18.15
N PHE A 104 15.30 17.96 18.51
CA PHE A 104 15.87 18.34 19.79
C PHE A 104 17.12 19.21 19.60
N PRO A 105 17.43 20.09 20.56
CA PRO A 105 18.59 21.00 20.47
C PRO A 105 19.93 20.25 20.33
N ALA A 106 20.05 19.04 20.88
CA ALA A 106 21.25 18.23 20.80
C ALA A 106 20.94 16.74 20.84
N TYR A 107 21.82 15.95 20.25
CA TYR A 107 21.81 14.50 20.40
C TYR A 107 22.29 14.08 21.79
N ARG A 108 21.68 13.07 22.37
CA ARG A 108 22.20 12.41 23.58
C ARG A 108 23.48 11.62 23.26
N PRO A 109 24.33 11.32 24.25
CA PRO A 109 25.50 10.46 24.04
C PRO A 109 25.12 9.14 23.35
N GLY A 110 25.84 8.80 22.27
CA GLY A 110 25.58 7.60 21.46
C GLY A 110 24.40 7.68 20.47
N GLN A 111 23.46 8.62 20.66
CA GLN A 111 22.26 8.76 19.83
C GLN A 111 22.60 9.09 18.37
N ARG A 112 23.53 10.02 18.16
CA ARG A 112 23.96 10.43 16.82
C ARG A 112 24.67 9.29 16.07
N ALA A 113 25.50 8.53 16.77
CA ALA A 113 26.18 7.38 16.18
C ALA A 113 25.17 6.32 15.71
N MET A 114 24.20 5.97 16.56
CA MET A 114 23.14 5.04 16.22
C MET A 114 22.33 5.53 15.01
N ALA A 115 21.92 6.79 14.99
CA ALA A 115 21.18 7.38 13.88
C ALA A 115 21.98 7.35 12.56
N GLY A 116 23.29 7.57 12.63
CA GLY A 116 24.18 7.49 11.48
C GLY A 116 24.26 6.07 10.89
N GLU A 117 24.35 5.05 11.74
CA GLU A 117 24.37 3.66 11.26
C GLU A 117 23.01 3.24 10.68
N VAL A 118 21.90 3.66 11.28
CA VAL A 118 20.56 3.42 10.70
C VAL A 118 20.45 4.09 9.34
N TYR A 119 20.90 5.35 9.20
CA TYR A 119 20.86 6.04 7.90
C TYR A 119 21.66 5.31 6.83
N LYS A 120 22.90 4.85 7.16
CA LYS A 120 23.74 4.08 6.23
C LYS A 120 23.03 2.81 5.75
N VAL A 121 22.48 2.03 6.68
CA VAL A 121 21.77 0.78 6.34
C VAL A 121 20.53 1.05 5.48
N CYS A 122 19.79 2.10 5.77
CA CYS A 122 18.65 2.49 4.93
C CYS A 122 19.09 2.91 3.52
N ARG A 123 20.23 3.60 3.38
CA ARG A 123 20.76 4.05 2.10
C ARG A 123 21.38 2.93 1.29
N ASP A 124 22.21 2.09 1.94
CA ASP A 124 23.08 1.13 1.26
C ASP A 124 22.49 -0.29 1.26
N GLY A 125 21.38 -0.51 2.00
CA GLY A 125 20.82 -1.83 2.25
C GLY A 125 21.56 -2.58 3.35
N GLY A 126 21.03 -3.75 3.72
CA GLY A 126 21.66 -4.63 4.68
C GLY A 126 20.87 -4.81 5.99
N ARG A 127 21.58 -5.17 7.06
CA ARG A 127 21.02 -5.46 8.39
C ARG A 127 21.84 -4.79 9.46
N LEU A 128 21.17 -4.20 10.44
CA LEU A 128 21.80 -3.59 11.61
C LEU A 128 21.26 -4.23 12.88
N LEU A 129 22.17 -4.82 13.68
CA LEU A 129 21.88 -5.24 15.04
C LEU A 129 22.46 -4.18 15.97
N CYS A 130 21.61 -3.55 16.77
CA CYS A 130 22.02 -2.45 17.64
C CYS A 130 21.60 -2.72 19.09
N GLN A 131 22.56 -2.76 19.99
CA GLN A 131 22.33 -2.77 21.41
C GLN A 131 22.56 -1.37 21.98
N ALA A 132 21.53 -0.80 22.58
CA ALA A 132 21.60 0.54 23.14
C ALA A 132 20.90 0.60 24.52
N PRO A 133 21.45 1.35 25.50
CA PRO A 133 20.86 1.46 26.83
C PRO A 133 19.48 2.12 26.79
N THR A 134 18.71 1.96 27.86
CA THR A 134 17.46 2.69 28.07
C THR A 134 17.73 4.20 28.17
N GLY A 135 16.78 5.02 27.71
CA GLY A 135 16.89 6.48 27.81
C GLY A 135 17.69 7.18 26.71
N ILE A 136 18.42 6.46 25.84
CA ILE A 136 19.18 7.08 24.73
C ILE A 136 18.28 7.69 23.64
N GLY A 137 16.99 7.38 23.61
CA GLY A 137 16.09 7.85 22.56
C GLY A 137 16.08 6.96 21.32
N LYS A 138 16.10 5.63 21.49
CA LYS A 138 16.17 4.64 20.40
C LYS A 138 15.14 4.87 19.29
N SER A 139 13.87 5.15 19.63
CA SER A 139 12.80 5.32 18.64
C SER A 139 13.10 6.48 17.69
N MET A 140 13.53 7.63 18.22
CA MET A 140 13.93 8.77 17.41
C MET A 140 15.20 8.50 16.60
N SER A 141 16.18 7.79 17.20
CA SER A 141 17.41 7.40 16.51
C SER A 141 17.22 6.43 15.35
N VAL A 142 16.07 5.76 15.28
CA VAL A 142 15.70 4.88 14.18
C VAL A 142 14.78 5.60 13.19
N LEU A 143 13.69 6.23 13.67
CA LEU A 143 12.67 6.82 12.81
C LEU A 143 13.18 8.04 12.05
N PHE A 144 13.88 8.97 12.72
CA PHE A 144 14.38 10.18 12.07
C PHE A 144 15.30 9.89 10.87
N PRO A 145 16.38 9.10 10.98
CA PRO A 145 17.24 8.79 9.85
C PRO A 145 16.55 7.93 8.78
N ALA A 146 15.65 7.02 9.16
CA ALA A 146 14.90 6.23 8.19
C ALA A 146 13.95 7.11 7.35
N LEU A 147 13.29 8.09 7.97
CA LEU A 147 12.45 9.08 7.28
C LEU A 147 13.29 9.98 6.36
N LYS A 148 14.49 10.41 6.80
CA LYS A 148 15.45 11.12 5.94
C LYS A 148 15.83 10.29 4.70
N SER A 149 16.08 9.01 4.87
CA SER A 149 16.39 8.08 3.77
C SER A 149 15.19 7.91 2.83
N MET A 150 13.96 7.89 3.36
CA MET A 150 12.73 7.88 2.55
C MET A 150 12.61 9.17 1.72
N GLY A 151 12.93 10.32 2.27
CA GLY A 151 12.96 11.59 1.55
C GLY A 151 13.95 11.58 0.38
N ASN A 152 15.07 10.87 0.51
CA ASN A 152 16.05 10.67 -0.54
C ASN A 152 15.74 9.49 -1.47
N GLU A 153 14.54 8.91 -1.38
CA GLU A 153 14.07 7.75 -2.15
C GLU A 153 14.95 6.48 -1.99
N SER A 154 15.80 6.42 -0.97
CA SER A 154 16.63 5.25 -0.68
C SER A 154 15.83 4.08 -0.11
N VAL A 155 14.70 4.37 0.54
CA VAL A 155 13.77 3.37 1.09
C VAL A 155 12.33 3.70 0.74
N GLY A 156 11.50 2.67 0.63
CA GLY A 156 10.06 2.77 0.46
C GLY A 156 9.30 2.92 1.79
N PRO A 157 8.15 2.28 1.95
CA PRO A 157 7.41 2.26 3.21
C PRO A 157 8.23 1.69 4.36
N ILE A 158 8.13 2.30 5.54
CA ILE A 158 8.82 1.88 6.75
C ILE A 158 7.85 1.08 7.62
N PHE A 159 8.21 -0.15 7.97
CA PHE A 159 7.48 -0.99 8.91
C PHE A 159 8.18 -0.99 10.26
N TYR A 160 7.56 -0.37 11.25
CA TYR A 160 8.05 -0.35 12.63
C TYR A 160 7.36 -1.44 13.43
N LEU A 161 8.02 -2.58 13.57
CA LEU A 161 7.47 -3.76 14.23
C LEU A 161 7.77 -3.75 15.73
N THR A 162 6.78 -4.05 16.56
CA THR A 162 6.93 -4.12 18.01
C THR A 162 6.26 -5.35 18.58
N ALA A 163 6.92 -6.01 19.52
CA ALA A 163 6.38 -7.18 20.20
C ALA A 163 5.30 -6.83 21.24
N ARG A 164 5.25 -5.57 21.72
CA ARG A 164 4.35 -5.13 22.80
C ARG A 164 3.74 -3.76 22.48
N GLY A 165 2.51 -3.52 22.95
CA GLY A 165 1.81 -2.24 22.78
C GLY A 165 2.57 -1.05 23.38
N THR A 166 3.23 -1.21 24.52
CA THR A 166 4.02 -0.15 25.17
C THR A 166 5.20 0.33 24.31
N THR A 167 5.83 -0.56 23.53
CA THR A 167 6.91 -0.17 22.62
C THR A 167 6.39 0.51 21.37
N ARG A 168 5.14 0.26 20.97
CA ARG A 168 4.44 0.96 19.90
C ARG A 168 4.27 2.45 20.25
N THR A 169 3.81 2.75 21.45
CA THR A 169 3.60 4.13 21.93
C THR A 169 4.88 4.97 21.83
N ALA A 170 6.05 4.36 22.00
CA ALA A 170 7.32 5.07 21.86
C ALA A 170 7.59 5.53 20.40
N ALA A 171 7.17 4.73 19.42
CA ALA A 171 7.25 5.12 18.00
C ALA A 171 6.20 6.19 17.66
N GLU A 172 4.96 6.02 18.13
CA GLU A 172 3.88 7.00 17.95
C GLU A 172 4.25 8.36 18.52
N ASN A 173 4.81 8.40 19.74
CA ASN A 173 5.30 9.63 20.37
C ASN A 173 6.46 10.27 19.57
N ALA A 174 7.38 9.47 19.03
CA ALA A 174 8.46 10.00 18.21
C ALA A 174 7.92 10.65 16.92
N LEU A 175 6.91 10.05 16.28
CA LEU A 175 6.24 10.64 15.11
C LEU A 175 5.44 11.89 15.47
N ALA A 176 4.78 11.91 16.64
CA ALA A 176 4.07 13.11 17.13
C ALA A 176 5.04 14.28 17.33
N ILE A 177 6.18 14.05 17.99
CA ILE A 177 7.22 15.09 18.18
C ILE A 177 7.70 15.65 16.84
N LEU A 178 7.91 14.80 15.82
CA LEU A 178 8.31 15.25 14.49
C LEU A 178 7.23 16.13 13.84
N ARG A 179 5.96 15.77 13.96
CA ARG A 179 4.85 16.56 13.44
C ARG A 179 4.66 17.90 14.18
N ASP A 180 4.86 17.89 15.50
CA ASP A 180 4.76 19.11 16.32
C ASP A 180 5.89 20.10 15.99
N THR A 181 7.08 19.58 15.64
CA THR A 181 8.24 20.41 15.26
C THR A 181 8.13 20.93 13.84
N GLU A 182 7.50 20.17 12.96
CA GLU A 182 7.33 20.47 11.54
C GLU A 182 5.83 20.35 11.17
N PRO A 183 5.00 21.36 11.44
CA PRO A 183 3.54 21.29 11.27
C PRO A 183 3.09 21.00 9.82
N GLU A 184 3.89 21.43 8.84
CA GLU A 184 3.62 21.21 7.41
C GLU A 184 4.13 19.85 6.88
N LEU A 185 4.64 18.99 7.76
CA LEU A 185 5.26 17.72 7.39
C LEU A 185 4.27 16.75 6.70
N HIS A 186 4.46 16.49 5.43
CA HIS A 186 3.70 15.50 4.66
C HIS A 186 4.12 14.08 5.07
N LEU A 187 3.69 13.62 6.24
CA LEU A 187 3.98 12.29 6.76
C LEU A 187 2.70 11.56 7.13
N ARG A 188 2.45 10.42 6.47
CA ARG A 188 1.36 9.50 6.80
C ARG A 188 1.90 8.33 7.61
N SER A 189 1.18 7.96 8.64
CA SER A 189 1.44 6.74 9.41
C SER A 189 0.13 6.06 9.77
N VAL A 190 0.14 4.75 9.83
CA VAL A 190 -0.98 3.94 10.29
C VAL A 190 -0.50 2.96 11.35
N THR A 191 -1.28 2.79 12.39
CA THR A 191 -1.04 1.80 13.42
C THR A 191 -1.94 0.60 13.19
N LEU A 192 -1.35 -0.54 12.83
CA LEU A 192 -2.07 -1.79 12.70
C LEU A 192 -2.21 -2.45 14.07
N THR A 193 -3.43 -2.75 14.45
CA THR A 193 -3.76 -3.40 15.71
C THR A 193 -4.52 -4.69 15.42
N ALA A 194 -4.23 -5.75 16.18
CA ALA A 194 -4.93 -7.03 16.04
C ALA A 194 -6.45 -6.84 16.22
N LYS A 195 -7.24 -7.54 15.42
CA LYS A 195 -8.70 -7.44 15.37
C LYS A 195 -9.35 -7.58 16.76
N ASP A 196 -8.91 -8.54 17.55
CA ASP A 196 -9.44 -8.81 18.89
C ASP A 196 -9.26 -7.66 19.89
N LYS A 197 -8.41 -6.65 19.57
CA LYS A 197 -8.18 -5.48 20.42
C LYS A 197 -8.98 -4.25 20.01
N ILE A 198 -9.54 -4.26 18.81
CA ILE A 198 -10.29 -3.13 18.24
C ILE A 198 -11.72 -3.50 17.84
N CYS A 199 -12.06 -4.80 17.80
CA CYS A 199 -13.40 -5.25 17.48
C CYS A 199 -14.38 -4.80 18.57
N LEU A 200 -15.49 -4.20 18.16
CA LEU A 200 -16.56 -3.76 19.07
C LEU A 200 -17.56 -4.88 19.39
N CYS A 201 -17.49 -6.00 18.64
CA CYS A 201 -18.37 -7.15 18.87
C CYS A 201 -17.86 -7.96 20.05
N GLU A 202 -18.76 -8.32 20.98
CA GLU A 202 -18.48 -9.16 22.13
C GLU A 202 -18.19 -10.61 21.71
N THR A 203 -18.85 -11.08 20.65
CA THR A 203 -18.60 -12.39 20.05
C THR A 203 -17.54 -12.26 18.97
N ARG A 204 -16.61 -13.23 18.89
CA ARG A 204 -15.56 -13.25 17.88
C ARG A 204 -16.02 -13.83 16.53
N GLU A 205 -17.33 -13.97 16.36
CA GLU A 205 -17.92 -14.42 15.11
C GLU A 205 -17.86 -13.29 14.08
N CYS A 206 -17.12 -13.55 12.98
CA CYS A 206 -16.94 -12.59 11.93
C CYS A 206 -17.86 -12.90 10.76
N THR A 207 -19.15 -12.78 10.99
CA THR A 207 -20.16 -12.83 9.94
C THR A 207 -20.54 -11.41 9.51
N PRO A 208 -21.03 -11.20 8.28
CA PRO A 208 -21.51 -9.89 7.84
C PRO A 208 -22.59 -9.31 8.76
N GLU A 209 -23.47 -10.20 9.33
CA GLU A 209 -24.58 -9.83 10.20
C GLU A 209 -24.08 -9.37 11.59
N ALA A 210 -22.96 -9.91 12.07
CA ALA A 210 -22.37 -9.55 13.35
C ALA A 210 -21.45 -8.32 13.27
N CYS A 211 -21.06 -7.93 12.08
CA CYS A 211 -20.12 -6.84 11.83
C CYS A 211 -20.84 -5.58 11.35
#